data_8c28e9b596f5e7c39fbaea813bbb2028
#
_entry.id   8c28e9b596f5e7c39fbaea813bbb2028
#
_cell.length_a   1.000
_cell.length_b   1.000
_cell.length_c   1.000
_cell.angle_alpha   90.00
_cell.angle_beta   90.00
_cell.angle_gamma   90.00
#
_symmetry.space_group_name_H-M   'P 1'
#
loop_
_entity.id
_entity.type
_entity.pdbx_description
1 polymer ?
#
loop_
_entity_poly.entity_id
_entity_poly.type
_entity_poly.pdbx_seq_one_letter_code
_entity_poly.pdbx_strand_id
1 'polypeptide(L)'
;MTRREDLRNIAIIAHVDHGKTTLVDQLLRQSGTFRANEHVEERALDRNDLERERGITILAKNTAIRYKGTRINILDTPGHADFGGEVERIMRLVDGVLLVVDAYEGCMPQTRFVLKKALEQQLTPIVVVNKIDREFARPEEVVDEVIDLFIELGATEEQLEFPVVYTSALHGTASLDPHKQEADMTALFETIITHIPAPVDNREEPLQFQVALLDYNDYLGRIGIGRVFRGTMKVGQQVALMKLDGSVKTFRVTKLFGFIGLKRIEITEAGAGDIVAVAGMEDINVGETVCPLDHQEALPPLRIDEPTLKMTFLVNNSPFAGREGKYVTARKLEERLRTQLETDVSLRVENTDSPDAWIVSGRGELHLSILIENMRREGYELQVSKPEVIMKEIDGVRCEPVERVIIDIPEEYTGAIMESIGMRKGELVDMIHNENGQVRLVFMVPSRGLIGYRTEFMSLTRGYGILNHSFDHYAPAQSGQIGGRRQGVLISMETGKATAYGIMQLEDRGTIFVEPGTEVYEGMIVGEHNRENDLVVNICREKHMTNIRSSTKEQTVTMKKPRLLTLEEALEYLNDDEYCEVTPKSIRLRKKILNKSEREKMEKKKKAAKQAK
;
A
#
# COMPACT_ATOMS: atom_id res chain seq x y z
N MET A 1 15.03 35.34 -12.79
CA MET A 1 14.65 34.93 -11.41
C MET A 1 15.87 34.27 -10.78
N THR A 2 16.25 34.70 -9.61
CA THR A 2 17.36 34.10 -8.84
C THR A 2 16.93 32.69 -8.37
N ARG A 3 17.86 31.72 -8.36
CA ARG A 3 17.59 30.35 -7.94
C ARG A 3 18.47 29.97 -6.76
N ARG A 4 17.97 29.04 -5.94
CA ARG A 4 18.68 28.46 -4.82
C ARG A 4 19.58 27.32 -5.28
N GLU A 5 20.78 27.68 -5.76
CA GLU A 5 21.74 26.67 -6.26
C GLU A 5 22.27 25.73 -5.16
N ASP A 6 22.06 26.09 -3.89
CA ASP A 6 22.41 25.30 -2.72
C ASP A 6 21.41 24.16 -2.40
N LEU A 7 20.34 24.01 -3.22
CA LEU A 7 19.23 23.10 -2.93
C LEU A 7 18.72 22.37 -4.18
N ARG A 8 18.42 21.08 -4.05
CA ARG A 8 17.68 20.27 -5.02
C ARG A 8 16.64 19.42 -4.29
N ASN A 9 15.43 19.36 -4.83
CA ASN A 9 14.34 18.55 -4.30
C ASN A 9 13.93 17.52 -5.34
N ILE A 10 14.10 16.25 -5.03
CA ILE A 10 13.80 15.13 -5.92
C ILE A 10 12.94 14.08 -5.24
N ALA A 11 12.10 13.41 -6.01
CA ALA A 11 11.42 12.19 -5.61
C ALA A 11 12.10 10.98 -6.28
N ILE A 12 12.09 9.84 -5.63
CA ILE A 12 12.61 8.60 -6.19
C ILE A 12 11.45 7.64 -6.46
N ILE A 13 11.40 7.11 -7.68
CA ILE A 13 10.39 6.17 -8.18
C ILE A 13 11.11 4.90 -8.59
N ALA A 14 10.67 3.76 -8.08
CA ALA A 14 11.20 2.46 -8.49
C ALA A 14 10.15 1.38 -8.30
N HIS A 15 10.24 0.33 -9.12
CA HIS A 15 9.54 -0.92 -8.83
C HIS A 15 10.20 -1.64 -7.63
N VAL A 16 9.44 -2.52 -6.99
CA VAL A 16 9.96 -3.43 -5.96
C VAL A 16 11.19 -4.17 -6.49
N ASP A 17 12.20 -4.31 -5.65
CA ASP A 17 13.45 -4.99 -5.97
C ASP A 17 14.33 -4.36 -7.08
N HIS A 18 13.97 -3.22 -7.67
CA HIS A 18 14.84 -2.52 -8.63
C HIS A 18 16.07 -1.83 -7.97
N GLY A 19 16.17 -1.90 -6.65
CA GLY A 19 17.34 -1.45 -5.89
C GLY A 19 17.27 -0.01 -5.38
N LYS A 20 16.07 0.57 -5.24
CA LYS A 20 15.84 1.92 -4.70
C LYS A 20 16.54 2.15 -3.37
N THR A 21 16.28 1.28 -2.40
CA THR A 21 16.83 1.40 -1.04
C THR A 21 18.35 1.32 -1.04
N THR A 22 18.92 0.36 -1.76
CA THR A 22 20.37 0.21 -1.91
C THR A 22 21.01 1.41 -2.57
N LEU A 23 20.34 2.00 -3.59
CA LEU A 23 20.82 3.20 -4.25
C LEU A 23 20.87 4.40 -3.29
N VAL A 24 19.80 4.62 -2.52
CA VAL A 24 19.75 5.72 -1.54
C VAL A 24 20.77 5.51 -0.42
N ASP A 25 20.98 4.29 0.05
CA ASP A 25 22.01 3.95 1.02
C ASP A 25 23.42 4.30 0.50
N GLN A 26 23.71 4.04 -0.77
CA GLN A 26 24.99 4.43 -1.39
C GLN A 26 25.14 5.95 -1.50
N LEU A 27 24.07 6.65 -1.88
CA LEU A 27 24.08 8.12 -1.91
C LEU A 27 24.31 8.70 -0.52
N LEU A 28 23.69 8.15 0.52
CA LEU A 28 23.93 8.54 1.90
C LEU A 28 25.38 8.33 2.33
N ARG A 29 25.97 7.17 2.04
CA ARG A 29 27.34 6.81 2.42
C ARG A 29 28.38 7.68 1.70
N GLN A 30 28.18 7.95 0.42
CA GLN A 30 29.16 8.65 -0.43
C GLN A 30 28.99 10.17 -0.45
N SER A 31 27.89 10.71 0.08
CA SER A 31 27.63 12.16 0.10
C SER A 31 28.47 12.96 1.08
N GLY A 32 29.15 12.30 2.03
CA GLY A 32 29.85 12.97 3.11
C GLY A 32 28.93 13.54 4.21
N THR A 33 27.65 13.19 4.19
CA THR A 33 26.65 13.63 5.18
C THR A 33 26.95 13.06 6.57
N PHE A 34 27.53 11.86 6.64
CA PHE A 34 27.93 11.18 7.86
C PHE A 34 29.44 11.24 8.09
N ARG A 35 29.85 11.22 9.35
CA ARG A 35 31.28 11.11 9.71
C ARG A 35 31.79 9.71 9.37
N ALA A 36 33.05 9.57 9.06
CA ALA A 36 33.71 8.31 8.65
C ALA A 36 33.50 7.12 9.60
N ASN A 37 33.13 7.36 10.86
CA ASN A 37 32.88 6.35 11.90
C ASN A 37 31.40 6.18 12.26
N GLU A 38 30.49 6.84 11.56
CA GLU A 38 29.05 6.70 11.81
C GLU A 38 28.49 5.55 10.96
N HIS A 39 28.09 4.47 11.61
CA HIS A 39 27.46 3.34 10.93
C HIS A 39 26.12 3.76 10.37
N VAL A 40 25.99 3.76 9.06
CA VAL A 40 24.68 3.79 8.39
C VAL A 40 24.16 2.37 8.38
N GLU A 41 23.04 2.13 9.05
CA GLU A 41 22.36 0.82 8.99
C GLU A 41 22.02 0.48 7.55
N GLU A 42 22.24 -0.77 7.15
CA GLU A 42 21.78 -1.25 5.85
C GLU A 42 20.27 -1.15 5.75
N ARG A 43 19.76 -0.74 4.57
CA ARG A 43 18.35 -0.46 4.31
C ARG A 43 17.76 0.62 5.22
N ALA A 44 18.48 1.72 5.35
CA ALA A 44 18.11 2.83 6.23
C ALA A 44 16.72 3.44 5.93
N LEU A 45 16.22 3.33 4.70
CA LEU A 45 14.87 3.76 4.34
C LEU A 45 13.78 2.79 4.83
N ASP A 46 14.05 1.50 4.88
CA ASP A 46 13.06 0.47 5.23
C ASP A 46 13.09 0.18 6.73
N ARG A 47 12.84 1.19 7.56
CA ARG A 47 12.81 1.03 9.03
C ARG A 47 11.58 0.28 9.53
N ASN A 48 10.52 0.21 8.73
CA ASN A 48 9.32 -0.53 9.05
C ASN A 48 9.51 -1.99 8.61
N ASP A 49 9.38 -2.93 9.55
CA ASP A 49 9.50 -4.37 9.27
C ASP A 49 8.53 -4.84 8.20
N LEU A 50 7.34 -4.22 8.13
CA LEU A 50 6.33 -4.51 7.13
C LEU A 50 6.77 -4.10 5.71
N GLU A 51 7.42 -2.94 5.57
CA GLU A 51 7.99 -2.49 4.28
C GLU A 51 9.08 -3.45 3.80
N ARG A 52 9.94 -3.90 4.72
CA ARG A 52 11.01 -4.87 4.41
C ARG A 52 10.47 -6.24 3.98
N GLU A 53 9.45 -6.76 4.67
CA GLU A 53 8.85 -8.04 4.37
C GLU A 53 8.09 -8.04 3.04
N ARG A 54 7.43 -6.94 2.72
CA ARG A 54 6.64 -6.80 1.49
C ARG A 54 7.42 -6.24 0.31
N GLY A 55 8.59 -5.67 0.56
CA GLY A 55 9.41 -5.01 -0.45
C GLY A 55 8.78 -3.75 -1.05
N ILE A 56 7.79 -3.15 -0.40
CA ILE A 56 7.09 -1.94 -0.87
C ILE A 56 7.28 -0.79 0.10
N THR A 57 7.36 0.43 -0.42
CA THR A 57 7.29 1.65 0.37
C THR A 57 5.84 1.94 0.74
N ILE A 58 5.56 2.05 2.02
CA ILE A 58 4.23 2.33 2.57
C ILE A 58 4.11 3.80 2.97
N LEU A 59 5.17 4.33 3.62
CA LEU A 59 5.21 5.70 4.12
C LEU A 59 6.24 6.52 3.34
N ALA A 60 5.83 7.72 2.94
CA ALA A 60 6.75 8.70 2.39
C ALA A 60 7.80 9.13 3.42
N LYS A 61 9.07 9.11 3.02
CA LYS A 61 10.19 9.50 3.86
C LYS A 61 11.04 10.54 3.14
N ASN A 62 11.54 11.51 3.87
CA ASN A 62 12.51 12.46 3.35
C ASN A 62 13.92 12.11 3.84
N THR A 63 14.85 12.01 2.91
CA THR A 63 16.27 11.83 3.16
C THR A 63 17.01 13.03 2.61
N ALA A 64 17.75 13.75 3.44
CA ALA A 64 18.54 14.89 3.00
C ALA A 64 20.03 14.55 3.03
N ILE A 65 20.70 14.76 1.91
CA ILE A 65 22.14 14.55 1.75
C ILE A 65 22.84 15.85 1.34
N ARG A 66 24.14 15.96 1.57
CA ARG A 66 24.96 17.09 1.10
C ARG A 66 26.04 16.61 0.17
N TYR A 67 26.13 17.24 -0.97
CA TYR A 67 27.16 16.97 -1.95
C TYR A 67 27.73 18.31 -2.49
N LYS A 68 29.04 18.54 -2.34
CA LYS A 68 29.75 19.77 -2.77
C LYS A 68 29.04 21.07 -2.36
N GLY A 69 28.47 21.11 -1.15
CA GLY A 69 27.76 22.29 -0.63
C GLY A 69 26.29 22.36 -0.98
N THR A 70 25.81 21.58 -1.94
CA THR A 70 24.39 21.47 -2.30
C THR A 70 23.68 20.45 -1.43
N ARG A 71 22.54 20.83 -0.86
CA ARG A 71 21.63 19.92 -0.16
C ARG A 71 20.67 19.30 -1.16
N ILE A 72 20.57 17.99 -1.15
CA ILE A 72 19.64 17.23 -1.99
C ILE A 72 18.63 16.54 -1.08
N ASN A 73 17.38 16.95 -1.18
CA ASN A 73 16.27 16.26 -0.53
C ASN A 73 15.76 15.16 -1.45
N ILE A 74 15.71 13.94 -0.95
CA ILE A 74 15.20 12.77 -1.66
C ILE A 74 13.95 12.30 -0.93
N LEU A 75 12.77 12.42 -1.58
CA LEU A 75 11.52 11.93 -1.06
C LEU A 75 11.24 10.56 -1.63
N ASP A 76 11.07 9.59 -0.74
CA ASP A 76 10.64 8.26 -1.10
C ASP A 76 9.15 8.24 -1.42
N THR A 77 8.74 7.57 -2.51
CA THR A 77 7.35 7.50 -2.94
C THR A 77 6.79 6.11 -2.75
N PRO A 78 5.56 5.99 -2.21
CA PRO A 78 4.83 4.73 -2.24
C PRO A 78 4.64 4.25 -3.69
N GLY A 79 4.83 2.95 -3.92
CA GLY A 79 4.73 2.36 -5.26
C GLY A 79 3.33 1.84 -5.61
N HIS A 80 2.43 1.74 -4.65
CA HIS A 80 1.11 1.13 -4.85
C HIS A 80 0.02 2.18 -5.10
N ALA A 81 -0.94 1.85 -5.97
CA ALA A 81 -2.03 2.75 -6.35
C ALA A 81 -2.94 3.18 -5.19
N ASP A 82 -3.06 2.36 -4.14
CA ASP A 82 -3.81 2.72 -2.92
C ASP A 82 -3.25 3.96 -2.21
N PHE A 83 -2.02 4.34 -2.50
CA PHE A 83 -1.35 5.53 -1.96
C PHE A 83 -1.27 6.68 -2.98
N GLY A 84 -2.13 6.68 -4.00
CA GLY A 84 -2.12 7.64 -5.11
C GLY A 84 -2.17 9.09 -4.68
N GLY A 85 -2.99 9.43 -3.70
CA GLY A 85 -3.07 10.79 -3.15
C GLY A 85 -1.79 11.23 -2.44
N GLU A 86 -1.08 10.34 -1.77
CA GLU A 86 0.23 10.64 -1.19
C GLU A 86 1.27 10.91 -2.28
N VAL A 87 1.29 10.09 -3.31
CA VAL A 87 2.19 10.26 -4.46
C VAL A 87 1.99 11.63 -5.08
N GLU A 88 0.76 12.03 -5.37
CA GLU A 88 0.45 13.34 -5.96
C GLU A 88 0.91 14.50 -5.08
N ARG A 89 0.73 14.39 -3.77
CA ARG A 89 1.19 15.40 -2.82
C ARG A 89 2.72 15.49 -2.74
N ILE A 90 3.41 14.34 -2.78
CA ILE A 90 4.88 14.30 -2.81
C ILE A 90 5.41 14.94 -4.08
N MET A 91 4.78 14.67 -5.24
CA MET A 91 5.21 15.26 -6.51
C MET A 91 5.12 16.78 -6.52
N ARG A 92 4.25 17.39 -5.72
CA ARG A 92 4.21 18.86 -5.54
C ARG A 92 5.34 19.43 -4.68
N LEU A 93 6.01 18.60 -3.88
CA LEU A 93 7.11 19.05 -3.01
C LEU A 93 8.44 19.13 -3.75
N VAL A 94 8.56 18.52 -4.91
CA VAL A 94 9.82 18.30 -5.62
C VAL A 94 9.86 19.00 -6.98
N ASP A 95 11.08 19.14 -7.50
CA ASP A 95 11.35 19.78 -8.79
C ASP A 95 11.75 18.75 -9.86
N GLY A 96 12.09 17.54 -9.46
CA GLY A 96 12.45 16.47 -10.37
C GLY A 96 12.27 15.09 -9.76
N VAL A 97 12.43 14.06 -10.61
CA VAL A 97 12.27 12.66 -10.22
C VAL A 97 13.43 11.80 -10.72
N LEU A 98 13.82 10.83 -9.90
CA LEU A 98 14.69 9.73 -10.32
C LEU A 98 13.81 8.51 -10.58
N LEU A 99 13.78 8.03 -11.81
CA LEU A 99 13.16 6.76 -12.17
C LEU A 99 14.23 5.67 -12.18
N VAL A 100 14.18 4.76 -11.22
CA VAL A 100 15.10 3.63 -11.10
C VAL A 100 14.52 2.41 -11.76
N VAL A 101 15.21 1.88 -12.76
CA VAL A 101 14.77 0.72 -13.56
C VAL A 101 15.86 -0.34 -13.53
N ASP A 102 15.49 -1.61 -13.35
CA ASP A 102 16.41 -2.73 -13.41
C ASP A 102 16.86 -2.97 -14.85
N ALA A 103 18.17 -3.10 -15.06
CA ALA A 103 18.79 -3.28 -16.38
C ALA A 103 18.40 -4.58 -17.08
N TYR A 104 17.86 -5.55 -16.36
CA TYR A 104 17.38 -6.83 -16.91
C TYR A 104 15.86 -6.87 -17.06
N GLU A 105 15.13 -6.50 -16.00
CA GLU A 105 13.65 -6.59 -15.96
C GLU A 105 12.97 -5.50 -16.79
N GLY A 106 13.59 -4.32 -16.90
CA GLY A 106 13.02 -3.19 -17.63
C GLY A 106 11.88 -2.49 -16.89
N CYS A 107 11.00 -1.85 -17.64
CA CYS A 107 9.87 -1.09 -17.09
C CYS A 107 8.75 -2.00 -16.59
N MET A 108 8.43 -1.89 -15.32
CA MET A 108 7.36 -2.66 -14.69
C MET A 108 6.05 -1.84 -14.55
N PRO A 109 4.87 -2.48 -14.64
CA PRO A 109 3.58 -1.79 -14.65
C PRO A 109 3.29 -0.92 -13.41
N GLN A 110 3.82 -1.29 -12.25
CA GLN A 110 3.57 -0.56 -10.99
C GLN A 110 4.11 0.87 -11.00
N THR A 111 5.21 1.12 -11.71
CA THR A 111 5.81 2.45 -11.79
C THR A 111 5.05 3.40 -12.70
N ARG A 112 4.19 2.88 -13.60
CA ARG A 112 3.41 3.69 -14.57
C ARG A 112 2.56 4.76 -13.91
N PHE A 113 1.83 4.39 -12.86
CA PHE A 113 0.96 5.33 -12.16
C PHE A 113 1.75 6.48 -11.53
N VAL A 114 2.81 6.17 -10.81
CA VAL A 114 3.64 7.17 -10.13
C VAL A 114 4.37 8.04 -11.14
N LEU A 115 4.90 7.45 -12.19
CA LEU A 115 5.56 8.17 -13.28
C LEU A 115 4.58 9.09 -14.03
N LYS A 116 3.37 8.62 -14.33
CA LYS A 116 2.33 9.44 -14.95
C LYS A 116 2.06 10.70 -14.10
N LYS A 117 1.92 10.56 -12.80
CA LYS A 117 1.70 11.69 -11.89
C LYS A 117 2.88 12.66 -11.88
N ALA A 118 4.11 12.16 -11.94
CA ALA A 118 5.30 12.99 -12.04
C ALA A 118 5.34 13.78 -13.36
N LEU A 119 5.04 13.14 -14.48
CA LEU A 119 5.01 13.78 -15.80
C LEU A 119 3.88 14.83 -15.91
N GLU A 120 2.70 14.55 -15.38
CA GLU A 120 1.57 15.50 -15.31
C GLU A 120 1.93 16.76 -14.50
N GLN A 121 2.77 16.65 -13.47
CA GLN A 121 3.28 17.78 -12.69
C GLN A 121 4.46 18.49 -13.36
N GLN A 122 4.83 18.09 -14.58
CA GLN A 122 5.95 18.65 -15.36
C GLN A 122 7.30 18.59 -14.63
N LEU A 123 7.52 17.54 -13.85
CA LEU A 123 8.79 17.34 -13.17
C LEU A 123 9.89 16.91 -14.16
N THR A 124 11.10 17.32 -13.87
CA THR A 124 12.28 16.97 -14.68
C THR A 124 12.72 15.54 -14.34
N PRO A 125 12.69 14.59 -15.28
CA PRO A 125 13.07 13.22 -15.02
C PRO A 125 14.58 12.97 -15.22
N ILE A 126 15.13 12.09 -14.41
CA ILE A 126 16.41 11.42 -14.62
C ILE A 126 16.15 9.93 -14.56
N VAL A 127 16.62 9.18 -15.55
CA VAL A 127 16.47 7.72 -15.57
C VAL A 127 17.75 7.09 -15.05
N VAL A 128 17.62 6.22 -14.07
CA VAL A 128 18.70 5.46 -13.47
C VAL A 128 18.51 3.98 -13.83
N VAL A 129 19.35 3.48 -14.71
CA VAL A 129 19.37 2.06 -15.08
C VAL A 129 20.29 1.34 -14.12
N ASN A 130 19.70 0.61 -13.17
CA ASN A 130 20.42 -0.05 -12.08
C ASN A 130 20.67 -1.52 -12.35
N LYS A 131 21.61 -2.12 -11.59
CA LYS A 131 22.00 -3.54 -11.70
C LYS A 131 22.62 -3.91 -13.05
N ILE A 132 23.40 -3.00 -13.63
CA ILE A 132 24.12 -3.25 -14.88
C ILE A 132 25.22 -4.30 -14.72
N ASP A 133 25.56 -4.70 -13.50
CA ASP A 133 26.47 -5.77 -13.14
C ASP A 133 25.88 -7.17 -13.33
N ARG A 134 24.58 -7.29 -13.60
CA ARG A 134 23.94 -8.60 -13.87
C ARG A 134 24.38 -9.17 -15.21
N GLU A 135 24.54 -10.49 -15.27
CA GLU A 135 25.05 -11.24 -16.44
C GLU A 135 24.20 -11.04 -17.71
N PHE A 136 22.89 -10.86 -17.57
CA PHE A 136 21.95 -10.68 -18.68
C PHE A 136 21.38 -9.26 -18.76
N ALA A 137 22.10 -8.27 -18.22
CA ALA A 137 21.69 -6.88 -18.31
C ALA A 137 21.64 -6.40 -19.77
N ARG A 138 20.57 -5.68 -20.11
CA ARG A 138 20.31 -5.10 -21.43
C ARG A 138 20.00 -3.59 -21.33
N PRO A 139 20.96 -2.79 -20.84
CA PRO A 139 20.70 -1.40 -20.46
C PRO A 139 20.19 -0.51 -21.61
N GLU A 140 20.65 -0.72 -22.84
CA GLU A 140 20.23 0.09 -23.99
C GLU A 140 18.77 -0.21 -24.37
N GLU A 141 18.37 -1.48 -24.41
CA GLU A 141 16.97 -1.87 -24.66
C GLU A 141 16.03 -1.36 -23.59
N VAL A 142 16.46 -1.35 -22.32
CA VAL A 142 15.69 -0.80 -21.20
C VAL A 142 15.47 0.69 -21.36
N VAL A 143 16.44 1.44 -21.87
CA VAL A 143 16.26 2.87 -22.17
C VAL A 143 15.21 3.08 -23.25
N ASP A 144 15.19 2.26 -24.30
CA ASP A 144 14.17 2.32 -25.35
C ASP A 144 12.78 2.02 -24.77
N GLU A 145 12.64 1.01 -23.90
CA GLU A 145 11.39 0.72 -23.17
C GLU A 145 10.93 1.91 -22.32
N VAL A 146 11.84 2.64 -21.69
CA VAL A 146 11.53 3.84 -20.91
C VAL A 146 11.02 4.97 -21.81
N ILE A 147 11.67 5.17 -22.97
CA ILE A 147 11.22 6.19 -23.95
C ILE A 147 9.79 5.88 -24.41
N ASP A 148 9.51 4.64 -24.79
CA ASP A 148 8.17 4.21 -25.20
C ASP A 148 7.14 4.43 -24.09
N LEU A 149 7.50 4.09 -22.85
CA LEU A 149 6.65 4.34 -21.69
C LEU A 149 6.36 5.84 -21.49
N PHE A 150 7.35 6.70 -21.62
CA PHE A 150 7.17 8.16 -21.50
C PHE A 150 6.25 8.70 -22.58
N ILE A 151 6.41 8.25 -23.81
CA ILE A 151 5.52 8.62 -24.94
C ILE A 151 4.09 8.19 -24.64
N GLU A 152 3.90 6.95 -24.23
CA GLU A 152 2.57 6.40 -23.88
C GLU A 152 1.90 7.19 -22.74
N LEU A 153 2.67 7.66 -21.77
CA LEU A 153 2.18 8.44 -20.64
C LEU A 153 1.98 9.94 -20.95
N GLY A 154 2.28 10.38 -22.19
CA GLY A 154 2.09 11.74 -22.64
C GLY A 154 3.17 12.72 -22.17
N ALA A 155 4.42 12.27 -22.07
CA ALA A 155 5.56 13.13 -21.76
C ALA A 155 5.74 14.23 -22.81
N THR A 156 6.21 15.39 -22.36
CA THR A 156 6.59 16.50 -23.25
C THR A 156 7.92 16.22 -23.96
N GLU A 157 8.22 16.94 -25.03
CA GLU A 157 9.52 16.81 -25.73
C GLU A 157 10.69 17.05 -24.76
N GLU A 158 10.60 18.04 -23.87
CA GLU A 158 11.61 18.32 -22.85
C GLU A 158 11.81 17.16 -21.87
N GLN A 159 10.71 16.47 -21.52
CA GLN A 159 10.77 15.30 -20.63
C GLN A 159 11.33 14.05 -21.32
N LEU A 160 11.23 13.95 -22.65
CA LEU A 160 11.84 12.86 -23.43
C LEU A 160 13.34 13.02 -23.60
N GLU A 161 13.89 14.22 -23.43
CA GLU A 161 15.34 14.48 -23.42
C GLU A 161 15.99 14.23 -22.05
N PHE A 162 15.53 13.22 -21.34
CA PHE A 162 16.06 12.89 -20.00
C PHE A 162 17.49 12.35 -20.06
N PRO A 163 18.35 12.71 -19.08
CA PRO A 163 19.64 12.07 -18.91
C PRO A 163 19.49 10.65 -18.35
N VAL A 164 20.38 9.76 -18.74
CA VAL A 164 20.44 8.38 -18.25
C VAL A 164 21.74 8.18 -17.49
N VAL A 165 21.64 7.58 -16.30
CA VAL A 165 22.78 7.18 -15.47
C VAL A 165 22.72 5.69 -15.26
N TYR A 166 23.80 4.98 -15.57
CA TYR A 166 23.90 3.54 -15.40
C TYR A 166 24.61 3.22 -14.08
N THR A 167 23.94 2.44 -13.24
CA THR A 167 24.41 2.21 -11.86
C THR A 167 24.49 0.73 -11.52
N SER A 168 25.43 0.41 -10.62
CA SER A 168 25.37 -0.76 -9.77
C SER A 168 25.30 -0.30 -8.32
N ALA A 169 24.08 -0.21 -7.78
CA ALA A 169 23.88 0.20 -6.41
C ALA A 169 24.54 -0.78 -5.42
N LEU A 170 24.62 -2.05 -5.76
CA LEU A 170 25.32 -3.06 -4.96
C LEU A 170 26.81 -2.72 -4.77
N HIS A 171 27.48 -2.31 -5.84
CA HIS A 171 28.90 -1.95 -5.83
C HIS A 171 29.15 -0.46 -5.53
N GLY A 172 28.11 0.35 -5.50
CA GLY A 172 28.19 1.79 -5.23
C GLY A 172 28.81 2.59 -6.38
N THR A 173 28.56 2.21 -7.62
CA THR A 173 29.13 2.80 -8.84
C THR A 173 28.07 3.39 -9.75
N ALA A 174 28.40 4.48 -10.45
CA ALA A 174 27.54 5.12 -11.44
C ALA A 174 28.39 5.62 -12.63
N SER A 175 27.83 5.56 -13.84
CA SER A 175 28.47 6.03 -15.07
C SER A 175 27.44 6.58 -16.05
N LEU A 176 27.85 7.46 -16.93
CA LEU A 176 27.05 7.90 -18.08
C LEU A 176 27.18 6.98 -19.31
N ASP A 177 28.09 6.03 -19.25
CA ASP A 177 28.35 5.03 -20.30
C ASP A 177 27.91 3.65 -19.81
N PRO A 178 27.01 2.94 -20.52
CA PRO A 178 26.51 1.62 -20.10
C PRO A 178 27.60 0.54 -20.06
N HIS A 179 28.69 0.73 -20.78
CA HIS A 179 29.78 -0.23 -20.88
C HIS A 179 30.98 0.08 -19.98
N LYS A 180 30.94 1.20 -19.27
CA LYS A 180 32.03 1.65 -18.40
C LYS A 180 31.51 1.95 -17.02
N GLN A 181 32.10 1.32 -15.99
CA GLN A 181 31.84 1.65 -14.60
C GLN A 181 32.89 2.61 -14.05
N GLU A 182 32.43 3.66 -13.40
CA GLU A 182 33.26 4.56 -12.60
C GLU A 182 33.49 4.00 -11.18
N ALA A 183 34.31 4.66 -10.39
CA ALA A 183 34.69 4.16 -9.07
C ALA A 183 33.63 4.39 -7.97
N ASP A 184 32.72 5.34 -8.18
CA ASP A 184 31.74 5.80 -7.19
C ASP A 184 30.45 6.34 -7.84
N MET A 185 29.57 6.95 -7.03
CA MET A 185 28.30 7.54 -7.46
C MET A 185 28.42 8.98 -7.99
N THR A 186 29.59 9.49 -8.22
CA THR A 186 29.80 10.90 -8.65
C THR A 186 29.00 11.25 -9.89
N ALA A 187 28.92 10.36 -10.89
CA ALA A 187 28.14 10.61 -12.11
C ALA A 187 26.66 10.87 -11.83
N LEU A 188 26.06 10.18 -10.86
CA LEU A 188 24.68 10.40 -10.46
C LEU A 188 24.51 11.72 -9.70
N PHE A 189 25.38 12.03 -8.75
CA PHE A 189 25.33 13.31 -8.04
C PHE A 189 25.45 14.52 -8.98
N GLU A 190 26.41 14.49 -9.89
CA GLU A 190 26.61 15.58 -10.86
C GLU A 190 25.41 15.70 -11.82
N THR A 191 24.83 14.59 -12.26
CA THR A 191 23.63 14.61 -13.08
C THR A 191 22.44 15.23 -12.36
N ILE A 192 22.22 14.90 -11.09
CA ILE A 192 21.17 15.51 -10.26
C ILE A 192 21.37 17.04 -10.18
N ILE A 193 22.56 17.49 -9.84
CA ILE A 193 22.85 18.93 -9.67
C ILE A 193 22.70 19.70 -11.00
N THR A 194 23.10 19.10 -12.11
CA THR A 194 23.10 19.73 -13.41
C THR A 194 21.71 19.80 -14.04
N HIS A 195 20.92 18.74 -13.94
CA HIS A 195 19.66 18.60 -14.67
C HIS A 195 18.41 18.93 -13.87
N ILE A 196 18.41 18.68 -12.55
CA ILE A 196 17.27 19.06 -11.73
C ILE A 196 17.28 20.56 -11.48
N PRO A 197 16.20 21.30 -11.78
CA PRO A 197 16.17 22.73 -11.56
C PRO A 197 16.24 23.06 -10.06
N ALA A 198 17.04 24.07 -9.73
CA ALA A 198 17.04 24.62 -8.38
C ALA A 198 15.74 25.39 -8.11
N PRO A 199 15.21 25.37 -6.89
CA PRO A 199 14.04 26.17 -6.53
C PRO A 199 14.26 27.67 -6.77
N VAL A 200 13.18 28.39 -7.07
CA VAL A 200 13.22 29.85 -7.19
C VAL A 200 13.53 30.47 -5.82
N ASP A 201 14.44 31.42 -5.79
CA ASP A 201 14.79 32.16 -4.58
C ASP A 201 13.91 33.42 -4.44
N ASN A 202 12.78 33.28 -3.80
CA ASN A 202 11.82 34.33 -3.48
C ASN A 202 11.59 34.45 -1.96
N ARG A 203 12.66 34.30 -1.18
CA ARG A 203 12.65 34.37 0.29
C ARG A 203 12.22 35.73 0.86
N GLU A 204 12.35 36.79 0.09
CA GLU A 204 11.93 38.15 0.46
C GLU A 204 10.44 38.41 0.27
N GLU A 205 9.72 37.52 -0.44
CA GLU A 205 8.27 37.62 -0.64
C GLU A 205 7.47 37.16 0.58
N PRO A 206 6.17 37.50 0.66
CA PRO A 206 5.30 37.00 1.72
C PRO A 206 5.28 35.47 1.81
N LEU A 207 5.34 34.92 3.03
CA LEU A 207 5.38 33.49 3.27
C LEU A 207 4.18 32.75 2.62
N GLN A 208 4.47 31.67 1.94
CA GLN A 208 3.52 30.62 1.56
C GLN A 208 4.12 29.25 1.81
N PHE A 209 3.55 28.51 2.74
CA PHE A 209 3.91 27.13 3.05
C PHE A 209 2.66 26.27 2.93
N GLN A 210 2.73 25.16 2.22
CA GLN A 210 1.61 24.22 2.09
C GLN A 210 1.94 22.88 2.74
N VAL A 211 1.01 22.38 3.54
CA VAL A 211 1.09 21.07 4.18
C VAL A 211 0.75 19.98 3.17
N ALA A 212 1.65 19.05 2.96
CA ALA A 212 1.47 17.91 2.06
C ALA A 212 1.31 16.59 2.79
N LEU A 213 1.97 16.43 3.93
CA LEU A 213 1.96 15.23 4.76
C LEU A 213 1.74 15.61 6.22
N LEU A 214 1.22 14.67 6.99
CA LEU A 214 1.04 14.81 8.43
C LEU A 214 1.91 13.81 9.18
N ASP A 215 2.35 14.22 10.35
CA ASP A 215 2.93 13.37 11.36
C ASP A 215 2.34 13.71 12.72
N TYR A 216 2.55 12.88 13.71
CA TYR A 216 2.02 13.07 15.05
C TYR A 216 3.06 12.72 16.11
N ASN A 217 3.09 13.54 17.14
CA ASN A 217 3.91 13.31 18.33
C ASN A 217 3.08 13.64 19.57
N ASP A 218 3.09 12.77 20.57
CA ASP A 218 2.28 12.93 21.80
C ASP A 218 2.55 14.24 22.55
N TYR A 219 3.75 14.82 22.39
CA TYR A 219 4.15 16.07 23.06
C TYR A 219 3.86 17.33 22.23
N LEU A 220 3.94 17.21 20.91
CA LEU A 220 3.80 18.34 19.98
C LEU A 220 2.44 18.39 19.29
N GLY A 221 1.67 17.32 19.40
CA GLY A 221 0.45 17.13 18.64
C GLY A 221 0.73 16.85 17.18
N ARG A 222 -0.16 17.29 16.30
CA ARG A 222 -0.04 17.09 14.86
C ARG A 222 1.04 17.99 14.27
N ILE A 223 1.84 17.44 13.37
CA ILE A 223 2.95 18.10 12.70
C ILE A 223 2.67 18.13 11.20
N GLY A 224 2.70 19.31 10.60
CA GLY A 224 2.54 19.47 9.16
C GLY A 224 3.89 19.44 8.45
N ILE A 225 4.05 18.54 7.49
CA ILE A 225 5.24 18.45 6.62
C ILE A 225 4.89 19.03 5.26
N GLY A 226 5.70 19.94 4.76
CA GLY A 226 5.43 20.59 3.49
C GLY A 226 6.61 21.36 2.96
N ARG A 227 6.35 22.13 1.90
CA ARG A 227 7.35 22.98 1.24
C ARG A 227 7.03 24.46 1.48
N VAL A 228 8.06 25.23 1.74
CA VAL A 228 7.99 26.68 1.66
C VAL A 228 8.06 27.07 0.18
N PHE A 229 6.96 27.53 -0.40
CA PHE A 229 6.90 27.92 -1.81
C PHE A 229 7.45 29.32 -2.05
N ARG A 230 7.25 30.23 -1.12
CA ARG A 230 7.86 31.56 -1.10
C ARG A 230 7.99 32.09 0.33
N GLY A 231 8.82 33.11 0.51
CA GLY A 231 9.04 33.74 1.80
C GLY A 231 9.92 32.94 2.73
N THR A 232 9.86 33.33 4.00
CA THR A 232 10.65 32.69 5.08
C THR A 232 9.77 32.47 6.31
N MET A 233 9.83 31.29 6.90
CA MET A 233 9.16 30.90 8.14
C MET A 233 10.17 30.85 9.27
N LYS A 234 9.82 31.40 10.44
CA LYS A 234 10.68 31.45 11.64
C LYS A 234 9.98 30.86 12.85
N VAL A 235 10.74 30.22 13.73
CA VAL A 235 10.25 29.79 15.05
C VAL A 235 9.81 31.01 15.84
N GLY A 236 8.67 30.91 16.53
CA GLY A 236 8.08 32.00 17.30
C GLY A 236 7.23 32.99 16.49
N GLN A 237 7.25 32.90 15.16
CA GLN A 237 6.44 33.75 14.29
C GLN A 237 4.95 33.44 14.45
N GLN A 238 4.11 34.48 14.52
CA GLN A 238 2.67 34.33 14.37
C GLN A 238 2.31 34.28 12.91
N VAL A 239 1.51 33.28 12.53
CA VAL A 239 1.11 33.01 11.16
C VAL A 239 -0.38 32.70 11.08
N ALA A 240 -0.93 32.85 9.89
CA ALA A 240 -2.29 32.48 9.57
C ALA A 240 -2.31 31.10 8.90
N LEU A 241 -3.17 30.21 9.36
CA LEU A 241 -3.48 28.94 8.73
C LEU A 241 -4.77 29.08 7.94
N MET A 242 -4.64 29.01 6.62
CA MET A 242 -5.77 29.03 5.70
C MET A 242 -6.36 27.62 5.60
N LYS A 243 -7.53 27.42 6.19
CA LYS A 243 -8.23 26.14 6.19
C LYS A 243 -8.90 25.87 4.84
N LEU A 244 -9.15 24.59 4.53
CA LEU A 244 -9.81 24.18 3.28
C LEU A 244 -11.26 24.67 3.17
N ASP A 245 -11.93 24.92 4.28
CA ASP A 245 -13.29 25.48 4.36
C ASP A 245 -13.34 27.01 4.17
N GLY A 246 -12.17 27.64 3.94
CA GLY A 246 -12.02 29.08 3.83
C GLY A 246 -11.89 29.83 5.15
N SER A 247 -12.00 29.16 6.29
CA SER A 247 -11.75 29.77 7.59
C SER A 247 -10.25 30.02 7.81
N VAL A 248 -9.91 30.98 8.66
CA VAL A 248 -8.54 31.33 8.98
C VAL A 248 -8.33 31.18 10.46
N LYS A 249 -7.29 30.44 10.83
CA LYS A 249 -6.85 30.33 12.23
C LYS A 249 -5.45 30.92 12.36
N THR A 250 -5.17 31.51 13.50
CA THR A 250 -3.85 32.03 13.80
C THR A 250 -3.13 31.12 14.77
N PHE A 251 -1.85 30.90 14.57
CA PHE A 251 -1.03 30.17 15.51
C PHE A 251 0.40 30.70 15.55
N ARG A 252 1.14 30.27 16.56
CA ARG A 252 2.57 30.53 16.66
C ARG A 252 3.35 29.30 16.29
N VAL A 253 4.32 29.42 15.41
CA VAL A 253 5.24 28.34 15.08
C VAL A 253 6.06 28.00 16.33
N THR A 254 5.75 26.87 16.98
CA THR A 254 6.42 26.49 18.24
C THR A 254 7.74 25.81 17.96
N LYS A 255 7.78 24.93 16.95
CA LYS A 255 8.97 24.25 16.48
C LYS A 255 8.97 24.12 14.97
N LEU A 256 10.17 24.16 14.40
CA LEU A 256 10.42 23.97 12.99
C LEU A 256 11.53 22.93 12.85
N PHE A 257 11.35 21.95 11.97
CA PHE A 257 12.30 20.88 11.75
C PHE A 257 12.74 20.85 10.30
N GLY A 258 14.04 20.74 10.11
CA GLY A 258 14.66 20.33 8.85
C GLY A 258 15.07 18.87 8.90
N PHE A 259 15.78 18.42 7.85
CA PHE A 259 16.22 17.03 7.70
C PHE A 259 17.73 16.98 7.42
N ILE A 260 18.42 16.06 8.08
CA ILE A 260 19.81 15.67 7.77
C ILE A 260 19.87 14.14 7.78
N GLY A 261 20.27 13.56 6.66
CA GLY A 261 20.15 12.12 6.48
C GLY A 261 18.68 11.70 6.68
N LEU A 262 18.45 10.77 7.57
CA LEU A 262 17.11 10.28 7.94
C LEU A 262 16.56 10.93 9.21
N LYS A 263 17.31 11.84 9.83
CA LYS A 263 16.96 12.46 11.11
C LYS A 263 16.32 13.82 10.90
N ARG A 264 15.32 14.14 11.72
CA ARG A 264 14.82 15.50 11.90
C ARG A 264 15.73 16.26 12.85
N ILE A 265 16.00 17.50 12.50
CA ILE A 265 16.76 18.43 13.34
C ILE A 265 15.91 19.68 13.57
N GLU A 266 15.96 20.24 14.77
CA GLU A 266 15.37 21.55 15.02
C GLU A 266 16.15 22.63 14.28
N ILE A 267 15.40 23.51 13.60
CA ILE A 267 15.93 24.67 12.90
C ILE A 267 15.19 25.93 13.35
N THR A 268 15.79 27.08 13.17
CA THR A 268 15.22 28.38 13.59
C THR A 268 14.42 29.05 12.48
N GLU A 269 14.79 28.80 11.23
CA GLU A 269 14.14 29.37 10.06
C GLU A 269 14.24 28.45 8.84
N ALA A 270 13.28 28.60 7.93
CA ALA A 270 13.25 27.94 6.63
C ALA A 270 12.76 28.90 5.55
N GLY A 271 13.39 28.89 4.40
CA GLY A 271 13.09 29.76 3.28
C GLY A 271 12.53 29.02 2.08
N ALA A 272 12.10 29.78 1.07
CA ALA A 272 11.57 29.26 -0.20
C ALA A 272 12.40 28.11 -0.76
N GLY A 273 11.74 27.02 -1.14
CA GLY A 273 12.32 25.77 -1.60
C GLY A 273 12.56 24.73 -0.50
N ASP A 274 12.66 25.12 0.78
CA ASP A 274 12.90 24.17 1.86
C ASP A 274 11.69 23.28 2.11
N ILE A 275 11.96 21.99 2.36
CA ILE A 275 10.99 21.01 2.84
C ILE A 275 11.20 20.86 4.34
N VAL A 276 10.16 21.18 5.12
CA VAL A 276 10.24 21.27 6.57
C VAL A 276 8.99 20.70 7.25
N ALA A 277 9.14 20.42 8.54
CA ALA A 277 8.03 20.05 9.41
C ALA A 277 7.75 21.18 10.40
N VAL A 278 6.47 21.55 10.56
CA VAL A 278 6.04 22.63 11.45
C VAL A 278 5.10 22.11 12.52
N ALA A 279 5.33 22.53 13.78
CA ALA A 279 4.49 22.26 14.92
C ALA A 279 3.96 23.57 15.54
N GLY A 280 2.80 23.51 16.18
CA GLY A 280 2.16 24.66 16.85
C GLY A 280 0.65 24.78 16.63
N MET A 281 0.08 23.93 15.77
CA MET A 281 -1.35 23.87 15.51
C MET A 281 -1.83 22.41 15.53
N GLU A 282 -2.65 22.05 16.50
CA GLU A 282 -3.12 20.67 16.69
C GLU A 282 -4.04 20.18 15.57
N ASP A 283 -4.78 21.09 14.92
CA ASP A 283 -5.73 20.76 13.87
C ASP A 283 -5.24 21.10 12.44
N ILE A 284 -3.93 21.27 12.27
CA ILE A 284 -3.31 21.43 10.94
C ILE A 284 -3.62 20.22 10.06
N ASN A 285 -3.94 20.45 8.80
CA ASN A 285 -4.33 19.38 7.88
C ASN A 285 -3.66 19.52 6.51
N VAL A 286 -3.70 18.46 5.75
CA VAL A 286 -3.15 18.41 4.38
C VAL A 286 -3.89 19.38 3.46
N GLY A 287 -3.13 20.05 2.61
CA GLY A 287 -3.65 21.03 1.63
C GLY A 287 -3.83 22.44 2.19
N GLU A 288 -3.72 22.62 3.49
CA GLU A 288 -3.80 23.93 4.12
C GLU A 288 -2.54 24.74 3.89
N THR A 289 -2.69 26.06 3.82
CA THR A 289 -1.59 26.99 3.57
C THR A 289 -1.30 27.84 4.82
N VAL A 290 -0.02 27.97 5.14
CA VAL A 290 0.46 28.89 6.18
C VAL A 290 0.96 30.16 5.50
N CYS A 291 0.44 31.31 5.94
CA CYS A 291 0.73 32.65 5.42
C CYS A 291 1.03 33.64 6.54
N PRO A 292 1.57 34.84 6.22
CA PRO A 292 1.60 35.95 7.17
C PRO A 292 0.17 36.41 7.52
N LEU A 293 0.02 37.04 8.68
CA LEU A 293 -1.28 37.57 9.13
C LEU A 293 -1.82 38.67 8.21
N ASP A 294 -0.92 39.47 7.64
CA ASP A 294 -1.21 40.64 6.80
C ASP A 294 -1.25 40.33 5.30
N HIS A 295 -0.85 39.13 4.90
CA HIS A 295 -0.88 38.69 3.50
C HIS A 295 -1.37 37.25 3.37
N GLN A 296 -2.69 37.10 3.46
CA GLN A 296 -3.36 35.81 3.44
C GLN A 296 -3.69 35.37 2.01
N GLU A 297 -2.95 34.44 1.49
CA GLU A 297 -3.10 33.90 0.14
C GLU A 297 -2.94 32.38 0.16
N ALA A 298 -4.06 31.66 0.04
CA ALA A 298 -4.06 30.20 0.01
C ALA A 298 -3.55 29.66 -1.34
N LEU A 299 -2.74 28.64 -1.29
CA LEU A 299 -2.41 27.83 -2.47
C LEU A 299 -3.59 26.94 -2.86
N PRO A 300 -3.69 26.51 -4.13
CA PRO A 300 -4.72 25.57 -4.54
C PRO A 300 -4.72 24.32 -3.64
N PRO A 301 -5.90 23.83 -3.24
CA PRO A 301 -5.99 22.69 -2.35
C PRO A 301 -5.36 21.43 -2.98
N LEU A 302 -4.78 20.59 -2.15
CA LEU A 302 -4.28 19.29 -2.58
C LEU A 302 -5.44 18.29 -2.62
N ARG A 303 -5.45 17.45 -3.65
CA ARG A 303 -6.42 16.38 -3.75
C ARG A 303 -6.18 15.34 -2.68
N ILE A 304 -7.23 14.97 -1.96
CA ILE A 304 -7.25 13.84 -1.04
C ILE A 304 -8.16 12.78 -1.66
N ASP A 305 -7.62 11.59 -1.88
CA ASP A 305 -8.42 10.50 -2.42
C ASP A 305 -9.47 10.06 -1.39
N GLU A 306 -10.69 9.93 -1.85
CA GLU A 306 -11.77 9.44 -1.02
C GLU A 306 -11.69 7.92 -0.86
N PRO A 307 -12.13 7.38 0.30
CA PRO A 307 -12.21 5.95 0.49
C PRO A 307 -13.12 5.28 -0.53
N THR A 308 -12.72 4.11 -1.02
CA THR A 308 -13.50 3.28 -1.96
C THR A 308 -13.96 1.97 -1.34
N LEU A 309 -13.30 1.50 -0.28
CA LEU A 309 -13.62 0.29 0.46
C LEU A 309 -13.90 0.59 1.92
N LYS A 310 -14.78 -0.21 2.52
CA LYS A 310 -15.07 -0.18 3.95
C LYS A 310 -15.10 -1.59 4.53
N MET A 311 -14.76 -1.69 5.80
CA MET A 311 -14.83 -2.90 6.60
C MET A 311 -15.38 -2.57 7.98
N THR A 312 -16.05 -3.53 8.61
CA THR A 312 -16.40 -3.42 10.03
C THR A 312 -15.25 -3.98 10.86
N PHE A 313 -14.71 -3.16 11.76
CA PHE A 313 -13.76 -3.58 12.79
C PHE A 313 -14.52 -3.72 14.10
N LEU A 314 -14.35 -4.82 14.80
CA LEU A 314 -15.05 -5.09 16.06
C LEU A 314 -14.17 -5.78 17.08
N VAL A 315 -14.58 -5.68 18.34
CA VAL A 315 -13.94 -6.37 19.44
C VAL A 315 -13.98 -7.87 19.21
N ASN A 316 -12.88 -8.55 19.50
CA ASN A 316 -12.85 -10.00 19.40
C ASN A 316 -13.70 -10.63 20.50
N ASN A 317 -14.75 -11.34 20.11
CA ASN A 317 -15.66 -12.07 20.97
C ASN A 317 -15.63 -13.58 20.70
N SER A 318 -14.58 -14.09 20.06
CA SER A 318 -14.41 -15.51 19.81
C SER A 318 -14.20 -16.29 21.11
N PRO A 319 -14.38 -17.61 21.12
CA PRO A 319 -14.04 -18.45 22.29
C PRO A 319 -12.58 -18.35 22.74
N PHE A 320 -11.68 -17.86 21.89
CA PHE A 320 -10.26 -17.67 22.17
C PHE A 320 -9.86 -16.21 22.42
N ALA A 321 -10.84 -15.31 22.55
CA ALA A 321 -10.60 -13.89 22.81
C ALA A 321 -9.75 -13.69 24.09
N GLY A 322 -8.79 -12.78 24.01
CA GLY A 322 -7.94 -12.40 25.14
C GLY A 322 -6.78 -13.36 25.44
N ARG A 323 -6.61 -14.43 24.68
CA ARG A 323 -5.52 -15.41 24.92
C ARG A 323 -4.17 -14.97 24.35
N GLU A 324 -4.15 -14.20 23.28
CA GLU A 324 -2.94 -13.90 22.50
C GLU A 324 -2.62 -12.40 22.43
N GLY A 325 -3.61 -11.53 22.49
CA GLY A 325 -3.44 -10.09 22.39
C GLY A 325 -3.30 -9.40 23.74
N LYS A 326 -2.55 -8.30 23.73
CA LYS A 326 -2.39 -7.40 24.89
C LYS A 326 -3.53 -6.41 25.01
N TYR A 327 -4.01 -5.91 23.86
CA TYR A 327 -5.06 -4.90 23.78
C TYR A 327 -6.31 -5.50 23.13
N VAL A 328 -7.35 -5.72 23.93
CA VAL A 328 -8.54 -6.50 23.54
C VAL A 328 -9.85 -5.75 23.78
N THR A 329 -9.82 -4.59 24.45
CA THR A 329 -11.01 -3.84 24.83
C THR A 329 -11.46 -2.87 23.75
N ALA A 330 -12.78 -2.56 23.71
CA ALA A 330 -13.35 -1.56 22.81
C ALA A 330 -12.64 -0.21 22.91
N ARG A 331 -12.39 0.26 24.14
CA ARG A 331 -11.70 1.51 24.39
C ARG A 331 -10.32 1.56 23.74
N LYS A 332 -9.52 0.50 23.88
CA LYS A 332 -8.17 0.44 23.29
C LYS A 332 -8.19 0.40 21.77
N LEU A 333 -9.13 -0.34 21.19
CA LEU A 333 -9.34 -0.36 19.75
C LEU A 333 -9.75 1.02 19.21
N GLU A 334 -10.69 1.68 19.87
CA GLU A 334 -11.13 3.01 19.48
C GLU A 334 -9.99 4.04 19.59
N GLU A 335 -9.27 4.08 20.71
CA GLU A 335 -8.09 4.94 20.89
C GLU A 335 -7.09 4.74 19.73
N ARG A 336 -6.80 3.50 19.39
CA ARG A 336 -5.85 3.19 18.30
C ARG A 336 -6.36 3.65 16.92
N LEU A 337 -7.62 3.40 16.62
CA LEU A 337 -8.22 3.84 15.35
C LEU A 337 -8.28 5.38 15.25
N ARG A 338 -8.61 6.07 16.33
CA ARG A 338 -8.60 7.53 16.37
C ARG A 338 -7.20 8.10 16.20
N THR A 339 -6.19 7.48 16.83
CA THR A 339 -4.78 7.88 16.64
C THR A 339 -4.34 7.74 15.20
N GLN A 340 -4.79 6.72 14.49
CA GLN A 340 -4.48 6.58 13.06
C GLN A 340 -4.99 7.75 12.22
N LEU A 341 -6.13 8.34 12.56
CA LEU A 341 -6.69 9.49 11.86
C LEU A 341 -5.85 10.77 11.99
N GLU A 342 -4.94 10.85 12.98
CA GLU A 342 -4.06 12.00 13.13
C GLU A 342 -3.04 12.14 11.99
N THR A 343 -2.70 11.03 11.35
CA THR A 343 -1.70 10.99 10.27
C THR A 343 -2.28 10.55 8.92
N ASP A 344 -3.33 9.76 8.93
CA ASP A 344 -3.92 9.18 7.72
C ASP A 344 -5.19 9.93 7.31
N VAL A 345 -5.05 10.87 6.40
CA VAL A 345 -6.15 11.72 5.92
C VAL A 345 -7.15 11.01 5.01
N SER A 346 -6.79 9.84 4.50
CA SER A 346 -7.64 9.05 3.61
C SER A 346 -8.46 7.99 4.34
N LEU A 347 -8.18 7.78 5.61
CA LEU A 347 -8.91 6.86 6.47
C LEU A 347 -10.13 7.55 7.07
N ARG A 348 -11.25 6.84 7.17
CA ARG A 348 -12.44 7.27 7.92
C ARG A 348 -12.82 6.20 8.92
N VAL A 349 -13.17 6.62 10.12
CA VAL A 349 -13.66 5.76 11.19
C VAL A 349 -14.99 6.31 11.69
N GLU A 350 -16.05 5.52 11.52
CA GLU A 350 -17.42 5.87 11.89
C GLU A 350 -17.94 4.92 12.96
N ASN A 351 -18.68 5.45 13.90
CA ASN A 351 -19.35 4.63 14.91
C ASN A 351 -20.50 3.86 14.27
N THR A 352 -20.79 2.69 14.82
CA THR A 352 -21.98 1.89 14.48
C THR A 352 -23.01 1.94 15.63
N ASP A 353 -24.13 1.27 15.46
CA ASP A 353 -25.13 1.08 16.53
C ASP A 353 -24.59 0.26 17.71
N SER A 354 -23.50 -0.49 17.49
CA SER A 354 -22.81 -1.24 18.52
C SER A 354 -21.61 -0.46 19.07
N PRO A 355 -21.44 -0.35 20.38
CA PRO A 355 -20.27 0.31 20.98
C PRO A 355 -18.97 -0.48 20.78
N ASP A 356 -19.05 -1.72 20.33
CA ASP A 356 -17.92 -2.64 20.14
C ASP A 356 -17.52 -2.78 18.66
N ALA A 357 -18.09 -1.97 17.78
CA ALA A 357 -17.83 -2.06 16.34
C ALA A 357 -17.74 -0.67 15.67
N TRP A 358 -16.87 -0.55 14.68
CA TRP A 358 -16.64 0.66 13.87
C TRP A 358 -16.60 0.31 12.39
N ILE A 359 -17.09 1.23 11.56
CA ILE A 359 -16.89 1.16 10.12
C ILE A 359 -15.59 1.90 9.81
N VAL A 360 -14.64 1.18 9.24
CA VAL A 360 -13.33 1.71 8.82
C VAL A 360 -13.29 1.72 7.30
N SER A 361 -13.12 2.90 6.72
CA SER A 361 -13.11 3.10 5.27
C SER A 361 -11.73 3.55 4.82
N GLY A 362 -11.22 2.93 3.77
CA GLY A 362 -9.90 3.19 3.20
C GLY A 362 -9.91 3.20 1.68
N ARG A 363 -8.77 3.53 1.09
CA ARG A 363 -8.61 3.68 -0.36
C ARG A 363 -8.62 2.35 -1.11
N GLY A 364 -8.24 1.26 -0.46
CA GLY A 364 -8.16 -0.06 -1.08
C GLY A 364 -7.87 -1.16 -0.07
N GLU A 365 -7.79 -2.39 -0.56
CA GLU A 365 -7.55 -3.57 0.28
C GLU A 365 -6.18 -3.52 0.97
N LEU A 366 -5.15 -3.10 0.25
CA LEU A 366 -3.80 -3.00 0.79
C LEU A 366 -3.73 -1.97 1.93
N HIS A 367 -4.37 -0.82 1.78
CA HIS A 367 -4.42 0.21 2.80
C HIS A 367 -5.01 -0.32 4.12
N LEU A 368 -6.17 -0.99 4.05
CA LEU A 368 -6.83 -1.56 5.22
C LEU A 368 -6.06 -2.75 5.81
N SER A 369 -5.48 -3.61 4.97
CA SER A 369 -4.70 -4.75 5.44
C SER A 369 -3.41 -4.33 6.16
N ILE A 370 -2.78 -3.24 5.73
CA ILE A 370 -1.62 -2.66 6.41
C ILE A 370 -2.01 -2.13 7.80
N LEU A 371 -3.13 -1.44 7.90
CA LEU A 371 -3.64 -0.98 9.20
C LEU A 371 -3.88 -2.16 10.16
N ILE A 372 -4.54 -3.20 9.68
CA ILE A 372 -4.80 -4.41 10.48
C ILE A 372 -3.50 -5.09 10.90
N GLU A 373 -2.54 -5.23 10.00
CA GLU A 373 -1.25 -5.85 10.30
C GLU A 373 -0.43 -5.04 11.30
N ASN A 374 -0.43 -3.71 11.20
CA ASN A 374 0.23 -2.85 12.18
C ASN A 374 -0.41 -3.01 13.56
N MET A 375 -1.74 -2.99 13.65
CA MET A 375 -2.45 -3.21 14.92
C MET A 375 -2.12 -4.57 15.52
N ARG A 376 -2.10 -5.61 14.70
CA ARG A 376 -1.72 -6.97 15.10
C ARG A 376 -0.32 -7.02 15.72
N ARG A 377 0.68 -6.41 15.07
CA ARG A 377 2.07 -6.36 15.56
C ARG A 377 2.24 -5.52 16.82
N GLU A 378 1.40 -4.52 17.01
CA GLU A 378 1.35 -3.71 18.23
C GLU A 378 0.72 -4.45 19.41
N GLY A 379 0.14 -5.62 19.20
CA GLY A 379 -0.46 -6.47 20.24
C GLY A 379 -1.97 -6.41 20.36
N TYR A 380 -2.67 -5.86 19.36
CA TYR A 380 -4.14 -5.81 19.33
C TYR A 380 -4.76 -7.14 18.86
N GLU A 381 -5.89 -7.49 19.47
CA GLU A 381 -6.84 -8.48 18.96
C GLU A 381 -8.10 -7.77 18.48
N LEU A 382 -8.59 -8.18 17.32
CA LEU A 382 -9.84 -7.66 16.74
C LEU A 382 -10.45 -8.69 15.78
N GLN A 383 -11.66 -8.42 15.36
CA GLN A 383 -12.30 -9.11 14.24
C GLN A 383 -12.61 -8.10 13.14
N VAL A 384 -12.59 -8.56 11.91
CA VAL A 384 -12.93 -7.75 10.74
C VAL A 384 -13.90 -8.48 9.84
N SER A 385 -14.79 -7.71 9.22
CA SER A 385 -15.73 -8.22 8.22
C SER A 385 -15.10 -8.28 6.83
N LYS A 386 -15.82 -8.88 5.89
CA LYS A 386 -15.52 -8.82 4.46
C LYS A 386 -15.40 -7.36 4.01
N PRO A 387 -14.41 -7.01 3.18
CA PRO A 387 -14.35 -5.72 2.51
C PRO A 387 -15.58 -5.51 1.61
N GLU A 388 -16.16 -4.32 1.67
CA GLU A 388 -17.27 -3.89 0.84
C GLU A 388 -16.93 -2.59 0.11
N VAL A 389 -17.36 -2.47 -1.14
CA VAL A 389 -17.19 -1.21 -1.88
C VAL A 389 -18.16 -0.14 -1.38
N ILE A 390 -17.71 1.11 -1.40
CA ILE A 390 -18.53 2.26 -1.02
C ILE A 390 -19.29 2.72 -2.25
N MET A 391 -20.62 2.59 -2.22
CA MET A 391 -21.51 3.11 -3.25
C MET A 391 -21.75 4.60 -3.03
N LYS A 392 -21.89 5.36 -4.12
CA LYS A 392 -22.26 6.79 -4.10
C LYS A 392 -23.51 7.02 -4.91
N GLU A 393 -24.25 8.03 -4.54
CA GLU A 393 -25.35 8.56 -5.35
C GLU A 393 -24.85 9.80 -6.11
N ILE A 394 -24.85 9.73 -7.42
CA ILE A 394 -24.42 10.80 -8.31
C ILE A 394 -25.60 11.11 -9.25
N ASP A 395 -26.10 12.34 -9.21
CA ASP A 395 -27.26 12.80 -10.00
C ASP A 395 -28.50 11.86 -9.85
N GLY A 396 -28.73 11.36 -8.63
CA GLY A 396 -29.85 10.45 -8.34
C GLY A 396 -29.64 9.02 -8.82
N VAL A 397 -28.47 8.68 -9.32
CA VAL A 397 -28.10 7.33 -9.77
C VAL A 397 -27.13 6.70 -8.77
N ARG A 398 -27.42 5.49 -8.34
CA ARG A 398 -26.49 4.70 -7.51
C ARG A 398 -25.30 4.26 -8.34
N CYS A 399 -24.11 4.75 -7.98
CA CYS A 399 -22.85 4.48 -8.66
C CYS A 399 -21.91 3.64 -7.82
N GLU A 400 -21.08 2.86 -8.48
CA GLU A 400 -20.02 2.05 -7.90
C GLU A 400 -18.64 2.45 -8.44
N PRO A 401 -17.57 2.24 -7.64
CA PRO A 401 -16.22 2.52 -8.11
C PRO A 401 -15.82 1.51 -9.19
N VAL A 402 -15.15 2.01 -10.22
CA VAL A 402 -14.57 1.24 -11.33
C VAL A 402 -13.06 1.41 -11.32
N GLU A 403 -12.35 0.34 -11.52
CA GLU A 403 -10.89 0.32 -11.54
C GLU A 403 -10.36 0.01 -12.93
N ARG A 404 -9.26 0.67 -13.27
CA ARG A 404 -8.44 0.33 -14.42
C ARG A 404 -7.50 -0.79 -14.03
N VAL A 405 -7.61 -1.91 -14.70
CA VAL A 405 -6.83 -3.13 -14.44
C VAL A 405 -5.87 -3.37 -15.58
N ILE A 406 -4.59 -3.51 -15.28
CA ILE A 406 -3.53 -3.81 -16.24
C ILE A 406 -2.97 -5.18 -15.89
N ILE A 407 -3.02 -6.08 -16.85
CA ILE A 407 -2.60 -7.48 -16.72
C ILE A 407 -1.53 -7.78 -17.73
N ASP A 408 -0.36 -8.24 -17.27
CA ASP A 408 0.70 -8.77 -18.12
C ASP A 408 0.81 -10.28 -17.92
N ILE A 409 0.60 -11.04 -18.99
CA ILE A 409 0.55 -12.51 -18.96
C ILE A 409 1.20 -13.10 -20.20
N PRO A 410 1.72 -14.36 -20.13
CA PRO A 410 1.99 -15.15 -21.31
C PRO A 410 0.73 -15.36 -22.14
N GLU A 411 0.85 -15.34 -23.47
CA GLU A 411 -0.26 -15.40 -24.43
C GLU A 411 -1.19 -16.60 -24.19
N GLU A 412 -0.65 -17.74 -23.74
CA GLU A 412 -1.41 -18.96 -23.46
C GLU A 412 -2.52 -18.81 -22.41
N TYR A 413 -2.42 -17.81 -21.49
CA TYR A 413 -3.41 -17.56 -20.44
C TYR A 413 -4.47 -16.53 -20.83
N THR A 414 -4.36 -15.87 -21.98
CA THR A 414 -5.24 -14.78 -22.40
C THR A 414 -6.71 -15.17 -22.39
N GLY A 415 -7.07 -16.33 -22.94
CA GLY A 415 -8.44 -16.81 -22.99
C GLY A 415 -9.06 -17.01 -21.60
N ALA A 416 -8.33 -17.62 -20.67
CA ALA A 416 -8.80 -17.87 -19.32
C ALA A 416 -9.00 -16.56 -18.54
N ILE A 417 -8.12 -15.59 -18.72
CA ILE A 417 -8.24 -14.27 -18.07
C ILE A 417 -9.39 -13.46 -18.66
N MET A 418 -9.55 -13.46 -19.97
CA MET A 418 -10.68 -12.79 -20.63
C MET A 418 -12.02 -13.30 -20.13
N GLU A 419 -12.18 -14.63 -20.00
CA GLU A 419 -13.38 -15.26 -19.49
C GLU A 419 -13.61 -14.88 -18.00
N SER A 420 -12.59 -15.02 -17.17
CA SER A 420 -12.70 -14.79 -15.73
C SER A 420 -13.03 -13.33 -15.39
N ILE A 421 -12.39 -12.36 -16.05
CA ILE A 421 -12.68 -10.93 -15.90
C ILE A 421 -14.07 -10.60 -16.48
N GLY A 422 -14.45 -11.19 -17.61
CA GLY A 422 -15.77 -11.00 -18.20
C GLY A 422 -16.91 -11.43 -17.27
N MET A 423 -16.77 -12.56 -16.56
CA MET A 423 -17.73 -12.99 -15.54
C MET A 423 -17.83 -12.02 -14.36
N ARG A 424 -16.79 -11.23 -14.12
CA ARG A 424 -16.72 -10.18 -13.09
C ARG A 424 -17.13 -8.80 -13.62
N LYS A 425 -17.77 -8.76 -14.80
CA LYS A 425 -18.24 -7.54 -15.47
C LYS A 425 -17.13 -6.58 -15.87
N GLY A 426 -15.94 -7.10 -16.11
CA GLY A 426 -14.84 -6.32 -16.69
C GLY A 426 -15.02 -6.14 -18.19
N GLU A 427 -14.71 -4.95 -18.68
CA GLU A 427 -14.74 -4.57 -20.10
C GLU A 427 -13.30 -4.39 -20.59
N LEU A 428 -12.94 -5.08 -21.68
CA LEU A 428 -11.63 -4.94 -22.30
C LEU A 428 -11.55 -3.56 -23.00
N VAL A 429 -10.52 -2.79 -22.62
CA VAL A 429 -10.23 -1.48 -23.22
C VAL A 429 -9.15 -1.59 -24.28
N ASP A 430 -8.11 -2.40 -24.01
CA ASP A 430 -6.95 -2.52 -24.87
C ASP A 430 -6.25 -3.86 -24.73
N MET A 431 -5.61 -4.33 -25.82
CA MET A 431 -4.81 -5.56 -25.86
C MET A 431 -3.55 -5.32 -26.68
N ILE A 432 -2.40 -5.48 -26.08
CA ILE A 432 -1.10 -5.24 -26.70
C ILE A 432 -0.30 -6.54 -26.68
N HIS A 433 0.08 -7.01 -27.86
CA HIS A 433 0.97 -8.16 -28.00
C HIS A 433 2.42 -7.69 -28.08
N ASN A 434 3.27 -8.23 -27.22
CA ASN A 434 4.70 -7.97 -27.23
C ASN A 434 5.42 -9.06 -28.03
N GLU A 435 6.53 -8.73 -28.66
CA GLU A 435 7.33 -9.66 -29.48
C GLU A 435 7.83 -10.90 -28.72
N ASN A 436 7.86 -10.83 -27.39
CA ASN A 436 8.33 -11.89 -26.50
C ASN A 436 7.26 -12.91 -26.09
N GLY A 437 6.10 -12.95 -26.76
CA GLY A 437 4.98 -13.85 -26.39
C GLY A 437 4.24 -13.46 -25.11
N GLN A 438 4.42 -12.22 -24.67
CA GLN A 438 3.68 -11.62 -23.57
C GLN A 438 2.52 -10.77 -24.12
N VAL A 439 1.40 -10.78 -23.42
CA VAL A 439 0.23 -9.96 -23.77
C VAL A 439 -0.11 -9.04 -22.61
N ARG A 440 -0.30 -7.77 -22.89
CA ARG A 440 -0.85 -6.80 -21.96
C ARG A 440 -2.33 -6.61 -22.24
N LEU A 441 -3.16 -6.83 -21.23
CA LEU A 441 -4.59 -6.58 -21.26
C LEU A 441 -4.93 -5.39 -20.35
N VAL A 442 -5.76 -4.49 -20.83
CA VAL A 442 -6.29 -3.38 -20.04
C VAL A 442 -7.80 -3.50 -19.95
N PHE A 443 -8.31 -3.57 -18.73
CA PHE A 443 -9.75 -3.67 -18.46
C PHE A 443 -10.23 -2.52 -17.60
N MET A 444 -11.53 -2.20 -17.72
CA MET A 444 -12.30 -1.48 -16.72
C MET A 444 -13.17 -2.49 -15.98
N VAL A 445 -12.99 -2.59 -14.66
CA VAL A 445 -13.66 -3.60 -13.83
C VAL A 445 -14.29 -2.92 -12.60
N PRO A 446 -15.56 -3.20 -12.26
CA PRO A 446 -16.12 -2.76 -11.00
C PRO A 446 -15.26 -3.25 -9.82
N SER A 447 -14.93 -2.36 -8.88
CA SER A 447 -14.05 -2.71 -7.75
C SER A 447 -14.52 -3.92 -6.96
N ARG A 448 -15.84 -4.11 -6.81
CA ARG A 448 -16.41 -5.29 -6.15
C ARG A 448 -16.14 -6.60 -6.90
N GLY A 449 -15.87 -6.55 -8.19
CA GLY A 449 -15.46 -7.70 -9.00
C GLY A 449 -14.00 -8.12 -8.78
N LEU A 450 -13.16 -7.21 -8.28
CA LEU A 450 -11.75 -7.48 -8.00
C LEU A 450 -11.51 -8.04 -6.59
N ILE A 451 -12.45 -7.88 -5.68
CA ILE A 451 -12.34 -8.46 -4.33
C ILE A 451 -12.21 -9.97 -4.44
N GLY A 452 -11.11 -10.52 -3.92
CA GLY A 452 -10.80 -11.95 -4.00
C GLY A 452 -10.32 -12.45 -5.37
N TYR A 453 -10.12 -11.57 -6.34
CA TYR A 453 -9.70 -11.99 -7.69
C TYR A 453 -8.21 -12.38 -7.76
N ARG A 454 -7.37 -11.78 -6.95
CA ARG A 454 -5.92 -12.03 -6.99
C ARG A 454 -5.56 -13.50 -6.85
N THR A 455 -6.21 -14.21 -5.92
CA THR A 455 -5.98 -15.64 -5.69
C THR A 455 -6.40 -16.48 -6.91
N GLU A 456 -7.55 -16.18 -7.52
CA GLU A 456 -8.01 -16.82 -8.75
C GLU A 456 -7.06 -16.55 -9.92
N PHE A 457 -6.65 -15.30 -10.08
CA PHE A 457 -5.69 -14.86 -11.10
C PHE A 457 -4.36 -15.60 -11.01
N MET A 458 -3.77 -15.69 -9.81
CA MET A 458 -2.51 -16.41 -9.60
C MET A 458 -2.64 -17.90 -9.92
N SER A 459 -3.79 -18.50 -9.64
CA SER A 459 -4.09 -19.88 -9.98
C SER A 459 -4.22 -20.07 -11.51
N LEU A 460 -4.97 -19.21 -12.18
CA LEU A 460 -5.19 -19.27 -13.64
C LEU A 460 -3.90 -19.07 -14.44
N THR A 461 -3.02 -18.18 -13.95
CA THR A 461 -1.73 -17.87 -14.61
C THR A 461 -0.57 -18.71 -14.11
N ARG A 462 -0.81 -19.67 -13.20
CA ARG A 462 0.22 -20.50 -12.55
C ARG A 462 1.35 -19.66 -11.91
N GLY A 463 1.02 -18.45 -11.46
CA GLY A 463 1.97 -17.51 -10.87
C GLY A 463 2.79 -16.67 -11.87
N TYR A 464 2.61 -16.85 -13.17
CA TYR A 464 3.36 -16.10 -14.21
C TYR A 464 2.73 -14.76 -14.59
N GLY A 465 1.52 -14.46 -14.10
CA GLY A 465 0.83 -13.21 -14.41
C GLY A 465 1.16 -12.09 -13.43
N ILE A 466 1.13 -10.87 -13.94
CA ILE A 466 1.22 -9.63 -13.14
C ILE A 466 -0.10 -8.89 -13.25
N LEU A 467 -0.70 -8.59 -12.11
CA LEU A 467 -1.97 -7.89 -11.99
C LEU A 467 -1.77 -6.58 -11.25
N ASN A 468 -2.10 -5.47 -11.89
CA ASN A 468 -2.15 -4.15 -11.27
C ASN A 468 -3.51 -3.52 -11.50
N HIS A 469 -4.01 -2.82 -10.51
CA HIS A 469 -5.27 -2.10 -10.62
C HIS A 469 -5.22 -0.78 -9.85
N SER A 470 -5.99 0.19 -10.30
CA SER A 470 -6.13 1.50 -9.67
C SER A 470 -7.53 2.05 -9.88
N PHE A 471 -8.03 2.80 -8.91
CA PHE A 471 -9.29 3.50 -9.05
C PHE A 471 -9.26 4.44 -10.26
N ASP A 472 -10.31 4.40 -11.08
CA ASP A 472 -10.45 5.25 -12.27
C ASP A 472 -11.61 6.25 -12.10
N HIS A 473 -12.83 5.78 -11.95
CA HIS A 473 -14.03 6.60 -11.83
C HIS A 473 -15.20 5.87 -11.14
N TYR A 474 -16.27 6.61 -10.89
CA TYR A 474 -17.56 6.05 -10.49
C TYR A 474 -18.47 5.91 -11.70
N ALA A 475 -19.12 4.76 -11.84
CA ALA A 475 -20.09 4.46 -12.89
C ALA A 475 -21.38 3.92 -12.29
N PRO A 476 -22.52 4.00 -12.99
CA PRO A 476 -23.77 3.40 -12.54
C PRO A 476 -23.58 1.94 -12.15
N ALA A 477 -24.09 1.57 -10.96
CA ALA A 477 -23.93 0.23 -10.41
C ALA A 477 -24.59 -0.82 -11.33
N GLN A 478 -23.81 -1.83 -11.70
CA GLN A 478 -24.30 -2.93 -12.51
C GLN A 478 -25.18 -3.86 -11.65
N SER A 479 -26.21 -4.42 -12.27
CA SER A 479 -27.11 -5.36 -11.59
C SER A 479 -26.45 -6.73 -11.37
N GLY A 480 -26.85 -7.39 -10.31
CA GLY A 480 -26.42 -8.74 -9.98
C GLY A 480 -25.27 -8.82 -8.97
N GLN A 481 -25.04 -10.02 -8.50
CA GLN A 481 -23.92 -10.32 -7.61
C GLN A 481 -22.67 -10.54 -8.46
N ILE A 482 -21.63 -9.76 -8.22
CA ILE A 482 -20.37 -9.82 -8.94
C ILE A 482 -19.28 -10.27 -7.96
N GLY A 483 -18.47 -11.25 -8.39
CA GLY A 483 -17.38 -11.76 -7.58
C GLY A 483 -17.85 -12.56 -6.36
N GLY A 484 -16.94 -12.82 -5.45
CA GLY A 484 -17.16 -13.63 -4.26
C GLY A 484 -16.76 -15.10 -4.45
N ARG A 485 -16.51 -15.75 -3.34
CA ARG A 485 -16.18 -17.18 -3.30
C ARG A 485 -17.40 -18.03 -3.70
N ARG A 486 -17.22 -18.95 -4.62
CA ARG A 486 -18.25 -19.93 -5.02
C ARG A 486 -18.26 -21.14 -4.11
N GLN A 487 -17.07 -21.54 -3.64
CA GLN A 487 -16.90 -22.71 -2.80
C GLN A 487 -17.42 -22.47 -1.38
N GLY A 488 -18.04 -23.49 -0.81
CA GLY A 488 -18.38 -23.52 0.59
C GLY A 488 -17.17 -23.69 1.50
N VAL A 489 -17.40 -23.70 2.79
CA VAL A 489 -16.33 -23.89 3.80
C VAL A 489 -16.57 -25.13 4.64
N LEU A 490 -15.47 -25.68 5.15
CA LEU A 490 -15.47 -26.70 6.19
C LEU A 490 -15.49 -25.99 7.55
N ILE A 491 -16.50 -26.26 8.35
CA ILE A 491 -16.73 -25.60 9.65
C ILE A 491 -16.51 -26.60 10.77
N SER A 492 -15.72 -26.24 11.78
CA SER A 492 -15.51 -27.09 12.94
C SER A 492 -16.80 -27.29 13.73
N MET A 493 -17.10 -28.56 14.03
CA MET A 493 -18.28 -28.98 14.79
C MET A 493 -18.14 -28.68 16.29
N GLU A 494 -16.91 -28.73 16.81
CA GLU A 494 -16.62 -28.64 18.24
C GLU A 494 -15.35 -27.86 18.52
N THR A 495 -15.18 -27.52 19.79
CA THR A 495 -13.94 -26.91 20.29
C THR A 495 -12.97 -27.99 20.74
N GLY A 496 -11.74 -27.95 20.25
CA GLY A 496 -10.70 -28.93 20.58
C GLY A 496 -9.43 -28.71 19.77
N LYS A 497 -8.63 -29.74 19.61
CA LYS A 497 -7.42 -29.74 18.78
C LYS A 497 -7.64 -30.52 17.50
N ALA A 498 -7.25 -29.96 16.39
CA ALA A 498 -7.23 -30.67 15.11
C ALA A 498 -6.25 -31.84 15.20
N THR A 499 -6.73 -33.04 14.86
CA THR A 499 -5.90 -34.24 14.84
C THR A 499 -5.45 -34.58 13.43
N ALA A 500 -4.29 -35.23 13.31
CA ALA A 500 -3.82 -35.71 12.01
C ALA A 500 -4.86 -36.67 11.37
N TYR A 501 -5.47 -37.53 12.18
CA TYR A 501 -6.53 -38.44 11.71
C TYR A 501 -7.77 -37.68 11.22
N GLY A 502 -8.25 -36.68 11.97
CA GLY A 502 -9.37 -35.85 11.58
C GLY A 502 -9.11 -35.11 10.26
N ILE A 503 -7.91 -34.53 10.09
CA ILE A 503 -7.49 -33.84 8.87
C ILE A 503 -7.49 -34.81 7.68
N MET A 504 -6.85 -35.97 7.80
CA MET A 504 -6.79 -36.97 6.72
C MET A 504 -8.18 -37.43 6.25
N GLN A 505 -9.15 -37.55 7.16
CA GLN A 505 -10.51 -37.92 6.81
C GLN A 505 -11.25 -36.83 6.01
N LEU A 506 -10.76 -35.61 6.02
CA LEU A 506 -11.37 -34.45 5.37
C LEU A 506 -10.65 -34.02 4.09
N GLU A 507 -9.46 -34.54 3.79
CA GLU A 507 -8.67 -34.17 2.61
C GLU A 507 -9.39 -34.42 1.27
N ASP A 508 -10.27 -35.41 1.20
CA ASP A 508 -11.07 -35.68 0.01
C ASP A 508 -12.27 -34.73 -0.14
N ARG A 509 -12.62 -34.02 0.94
CA ARG A 509 -13.77 -33.10 0.94
C ARG A 509 -13.38 -31.66 0.66
N GLY A 510 -12.09 -31.33 0.79
CA GLY A 510 -11.63 -29.98 0.57
C GLY A 510 -10.17 -29.73 0.92
N THR A 511 -9.79 -28.47 0.90
CA THR A 511 -8.44 -28.00 1.26
C THR A 511 -8.44 -27.53 2.71
N ILE A 512 -7.57 -28.10 3.54
CA ILE A 512 -7.50 -27.79 4.97
C ILE A 512 -6.60 -26.56 5.20
N PHE A 513 -7.01 -25.69 6.14
CA PHE A 513 -6.32 -24.44 6.50
C PHE A 513 -5.52 -24.52 7.80
N VAL A 514 -5.62 -25.61 8.53
CA VAL A 514 -5.00 -25.78 9.86
C VAL A 514 -4.07 -26.97 9.89
N GLU A 515 -3.01 -26.86 10.68
CA GLU A 515 -2.06 -27.96 10.94
C GLU A 515 -2.57 -28.86 12.07
N PRO A 516 -2.08 -30.14 12.14
CA PRO A 516 -2.35 -30.99 13.27
C PRO A 516 -1.89 -30.34 14.59
N GLY A 517 -2.70 -30.47 15.63
CA GLY A 517 -2.44 -29.86 16.94
C GLY A 517 -2.94 -28.42 17.09
N THR A 518 -3.42 -27.79 16.01
CA THR A 518 -4.02 -26.46 16.07
C THR A 518 -5.32 -26.48 16.88
N GLU A 519 -5.46 -25.56 17.82
CA GLU A 519 -6.70 -25.38 18.57
C GLU A 519 -7.77 -24.74 17.66
N VAL A 520 -8.96 -25.33 17.68
CA VAL A 520 -10.13 -24.87 16.92
C VAL A 520 -11.34 -24.75 17.84
N TYR A 521 -12.34 -23.96 17.44
CA TYR A 521 -13.59 -23.84 18.18
C TYR A 521 -14.79 -24.08 17.27
N GLU A 522 -15.95 -24.38 17.86
CA GLU A 522 -17.22 -24.53 17.12
C GLU A 522 -17.48 -23.26 16.28
N GLY A 523 -17.76 -23.45 14.98
CA GLY A 523 -18.02 -22.35 14.05
C GLY A 523 -16.76 -21.75 13.39
N MET A 524 -15.56 -22.18 13.78
CA MET A 524 -14.31 -21.82 13.11
C MET A 524 -14.25 -22.49 11.73
N ILE A 525 -13.79 -21.75 10.73
CA ILE A 525 -13.56 -22.27 9.38
C ILE A 525 -12.19 -22.94 9.36
N VAL A 526 -12.17 -24.23 9.04
CA VAL A 526 -10.95 -25.06 9.06
C VAL A 526 -10.49 -25.49 7.68
N GLY A 527 -11.27 -25.16 6.63
CA GLY A 527 -10.91 -25.47 5.25
C GLY A 527 -11.93 -24.98 4.25
N GLU A 528 -11.57 -25.11 2.97
CA GLU A 528 -12.45 -24.88 1.82
C GLU A 528 -13.11 -26.19 1.41
N HIS A 529 -14.42 -26.16 1.19
CA HIS A 529 -15.16 -27.30 0.70
C HIS A 529 -15.06 -27.41 -0.82
N ASN A 530 -14.97 -28.62 -1.37
CA ASN A 530 -14.96 -28.86 -2.82
C ASN A 530 -16.31 -28.55 -3.51
N ARG A 531 -17.36 -28.29 -2.73
CA ARG A 531 -18.71 -27.96 -3.22
C ARG A 531 -19.11 -26.55 -2.77
N GLU A 532 -20.17 -26.03 -3.38
CA GLU A 532 -20.66 -24.66 -3.08
C GLU A 532 -21.30 -24.49 -1.70
N ASN A 533 -21.73 -25.59 -1.06
CA ASN A 533 -22.37 -25.56 0.26
C ASN A 533 -21.35 -25.71 1.39
N ASP A 534 -21.64 -25.04 2.50
CA ASP A 534 -20.88 -25.21 3.73
C ASP A 534 -21.12 -26.61 4.34
N LEU A 535 -20.07 -27.16 4.93
CA LEU A 535 -20.10 -28.48 5.58
C LEU A 535 -19.54 -28.38 6.99
N VAL A 536 -20.33 -28.83 7.97
CA VAL A 536 -19.86 -28.97 9.37
C VAL A 536 -19.14 -30.30 9.52
N VAL A 537 -17.90 -30.25 10.02
CA VAL A 537 -17.01 -31.41 10.08
C VAL A 537 -16.37 -31.55 11.47
N ASN A 538 -16.01 -32.79 11.84
CA ASN A 538 -15.25 -33.06 13.05
C ASN A 538 -13.77 -33.22 12.73
N ILE A 539 -13.00 -32.13 12.86
CA ILE A 539 -11.56 -32.13 12.65
C ILE A 539 -10.77 -32.60 13.91
N CYS A 540 -11.44 -32.64 15.04
CA CYS A 540 -10.86 -33.08 16.32
C CYS A 540 -10.95 -34.59 16.54
N ARG A 541 -11.47 -35.33 15.55
CA ARG A 541 -11.71 -36.77 15.67
C ARG A 541 -10.42 -37.55 15.88
N GLU A 542 -10.38 -38.32 16.95
CA GLU A 542 -9.26 -39.21 17.25
C GLU A 542 -9.48 -40.61 16.64
N LYS A 543 -8.37 -41.29 16.32
CA LYS A 543 -8.41 -42.68 15.88
C LYS A 543 -8.73 -43.55 17.08
N HIS A 544 -9.86 -44.25 17.09
CA HIS A 544 -10.14 -45.25 18.10
C HIS A 544 -9.12 -46.41 17.99
N MET A 545 -8.35 -46.61 19.01
CA MET A 545 -7.50 -47.79 19.10
C MET A 545 -8.39 -49.03 19.30
N THR A 546 -8.49 -49.86 18.29
CA THR A 546 -9.04 -51.20 18.42
C THR A 546 -7.90 -52.15 18.79
N ASN A 547 -8.10 -53.02 19.79
CA ASN A 547 -7.13 -53.99 20.26
C ASN A 547 -6.81 -55.13 19.26
N ILE A 548 -7.21 -54.99 17.98
CA ILE A 548 -6.93 -55.95 16.93
C ILE A 548 -5.64 -55.53 16.22
N ARG A 549 -4.55 -56.16 16.52
CA ARG A 549 -3.32 -56.11 15.73
C ARG A 549 -3.59 -56.76 14.37
N SER A 550 -3.84 -56.00 13.33
CA SER A 550 -3.72 -56.50 11.95
C SER A 550 -2.24 -56.47 11.57
N SER A 551 -1.71 -57.58 11.13
CA SER A 551 -0.34 -57.80 10.67
C SER A 551 -0.09 -57.19 9.25
N THR A 552 -0.98 -56.37 8.75
CA THR A 552 -0.84 -55.66 7.49
C THR A 552 -0.03 -54.37 7.69
N LYS A 553 1.05 -54.24 6.93
CA LYS A 553 1.91 -53.04 6.83
C LYS A 553 1.09 -51.77 6.98
N GLU A 554 1.44 -50.97 8.00
CA GLU A 554 1.00 -49.58 8.06
C GLU A 554 1.44 -48.90 6.77
N GLN A 555 0.47 -48.62 5.88
CA GLN A 555 0.71 -47.68 4.80
C GLN A 555 0.98 -46.34 5.46
N THR A 556 2.17 -45.82 5.28
CA THR A 556 2.52 -44.43 5.57
C THR A 556 1.65 -43.56 4.66
N VAL A 557 0.51 -43.13 5.16
CA VAL A 557 -0.36 -42.20 4.45
C VAL A 557 0.28 -40.82 4.60
N THR A 558 0.77 -40.28 3.49
CA THR A 558 1.30 -38.93 3.41
C THR A 558 0.14 -37.93 3.46
N MET A 559 0.07 -37.14 4.51
CA MET A 559 -0.90 -36.06 4.64
C MET A 559 -0.56 -34.92 3.67
N LYS A 560 -1.56 -34.34 3.01
CA LYS A 560 -1.38 -33.16 2.18
C LYS A 560 -0.99 -31.97 3.06
N LYS A 561 -0.10 -31.10 2.55
CA LYS A 561 0.27 -29.89 3.24
C LYS A 561 -0.94 -28.96 3.35
N PRO A 562 -1.33 -28.50 4.55
CA PRO A 562 -2.42 -27.55 4.69
C PRO A 562 -2.06 -26.20 4.05
N ARG A 563 -3.10 -25.51 3.53
CA ARG A 563 -2.97 -24.15 3.01
C ARG A 563 -3.13 -23.17 4.16
N LEU A 564 -2.03 -22.62 4.64
CA LEU A 564 -2.07 -21.55 5.65
C LEU A 564 -2.34 -20.22 4.93
N LEU A 565 -3.38 -19.52 5.36
CA LEU A 565 -3.76 -18.24 4.77
C LEU A 565 -2.97 -17.10 5.41
N THR A 566 -2.44 -16.21 4.56
CA THR A 566 -1.95 -14.90 4.99
C THR A 566 -3.11 -13.99 5.37
N LEU A 567 -2.84 -12.83 5.99
CA LEU A 567 -3.91 -11.88 6.34
C LEU A 567 -4.68 -11.43 5.09
N GLU A 568 -3.99 -11.06 4.01
CA GLU A 568 -4.61 -10.62 2.76
C GLU A 568 -5.46 -11.72 2.15
N GLU A 569 -4.95 -12.93 2.04
CA GLU A 569 -5.72 -14.08 1.54
C GLU A 569 -6.94 -14.37 2.39
N ALA A 570 -6.83 -14.24 3.72
CA ALA A 570 -7.95 -14.41 4.63
C ALA A 570 -9.04 -13.36 4.43
N LEU A 571 -8.66 -12.08 4.26
CA LEU A 571 -9.60 -10.99 4.01
C LEU A 571 -10.33 -11.15 2.67
N GLU A 572 -9.60 -11.53 1.61
CA GLU A 572 -10.17 -11.82 0.29
C GLU A 572 -11.12 -13.02 0.30
N TYR A 573 -10.86 -13.98 1.19
CA TYR A 573 -11.61 -15.24 1.27
C TYR A 573 -12.97 -15.11 1.95
N LEU A 574 -13.20 -14.06 2.75
CA LEU A 574 -14.42 -13.87 3.55
C LEU A 574 -15.70 -13.75 2.72
N ASN A 575 -16.75 -14.35 3.23
CA ASN A 575 -18.13 -14.08 2.80
C ASN A 575 -18.88 -13.19 3.81
N ASP A 576 -20.09 -12.73 3.42
CA ASP A 576 -20.89 -11.76 4.20
C ASP A 576 -21.28 -12.26 5.60
N ASP A 577 -21.36 -13.57 5.79
CA ASP A 577 -21.72 -14.24 7.04
C ASP A 577 -20.49 -14.70 7.87
N GLU A 578 -19.31 -14.17 7.55
CA GLU A 578 -18.03 -14.57 8.14
C GLU A 578 -17.28 -13.37 8.71
N TYR A 579 -16.42 -13.66 9.70
CA TYR A 579 -15.42 -12.73 10.23
C TYR A 579 -14.03 -13.33 10.15
N CYS A 580 -13.03 -12.47 10.07
CA CYS A 580 -11.64 -12.81 10.31
C CYS A 580 -11.23 -12.35 11.71
N GLU A 581 -10.83 -13.29 12.56
CA GLU A 581 -10.24 -13.03 13.87
C GLU A 581 -8.75 -12.82 13.69
N VAL A 582 -8.27 -11.65 14.10
CA VAL A 582 -6.88 -11.23 13.96
C VAL A 582 -6.27 -11.05 15.33
N THR A 583 -5.18 -11.77 15.59
CA THR A 583 -4.41 -11.68 16.83
C THR A 583 -2.93 -11.53 16.51
N PRO A 584 -2.06 -11.17 17.47
CA PRO A 584 -0.62 -11.10 17.24
C PRO A 584 0.01 -12.42 16.75
N LYS A 585 -0.62 -13.56 17.07
CA LYS A 585 -0.07 -14.89 16.76
C LYS A 585 -0.87 -15.65 15.69
N SER A 586 -2.15 -15.33 15.49
CA SER A 586 -3.05 -16.15 14.70
C SER A 586 -3.98 -15.32 13.82
N ILE A 587 -4.37 -15.92 12.69
CA ILE A 587 -5.40 -15.44 11.78
C ILE A 587 -6.38 -16.59 11.64
N ARG A 588 -7.64 -16.39 12.08
CA ARG A 588 -8.68 -17.41 12.06
C ARG A 588 -9.91 -16.88 11.36
N LEU A 589 -10.42 -17.67 10.41
CA LEU A 589 -11.72 -17.41 9.79
C LEU A 589 -12.82 -18.07 10.62
N ARG A 590 -13.96 -17.41 10.76
CA ARG A 590 -15.08 -17.94 11.52
C ARG A 590 -16.41 -17.50 10.93
N LYS A 591 -17.46 -18.29 11.21
CA LYS A 591 -18.84 -17.85 10.97
C LYS A 591 -19.24 -16.78 12.00
N LYS A 592 -20.05 -15.79 11.59
CA LYS A 592 -20.60 -14.78 12.50
C LYS A 592 -21.41 -15.43 13.62
N ILE A 593 -22.22 -16.42 13.28
CA ILE A 593 -22.97 -17.24 14.22
C ILE A 593 -22.22 -18.56 14.38
N LEU A 594 -21.66 -18.79 15.56
CA LEU A 594 -20.83 -19.97 15.84
C LEU A 594 -21.63 -21.26 15.96
N ASN A 595 -22.81 -21.20 16.60
CA ASN A 595 -23.64 -22.37 16.84
C ASN A 595 -24.36 -22.84 15.58
N LYS A 596 -24.25 -24.14 15.27
CA LYS A 596 -24.85 -24.76 14.09
C LYS A 596 -26.37 -24.59 14.03
N SER A 597 -27.05 -24.84 15.13
CA SER A 597 -28.54 -24.80 15.16
C SER A 597 -29.06 -23.39 14.96
N GLU A 598 -28.36 -22.38 15.47
CA GLU A 598 -28.71 -20.99 15.27
C GLU A 598 -28.46 -20.54 13.82
N ARG A 599 -27.37 -20.98 13.18
CA ARG A 599 -27.13 -20.72 11.75
C ARG A 599 -28.27 -21.30 10.88
N GLU A 600 -28.64 -22.56 11.09
CA GLU A 600 -29.70 -23.20 10.35
C GLU A 600 -31.08 -22.50 10.50
N LYS A 601 -31.36 -22.00 11.72
CA LYS A 601 -32.60 -21.22 11.97
C LYS A 601 -32.57 -19.90 11.21
N MET A 602 -31.44 -19.20 11.18
CA MET A 602 -31.27 -17.93 10.46
C MET A 602 -31.36 -18.12 8.94
N GLU A 603 -30.79 -19.19 8.40
CA GLU A 603 -30.90 -19.51 6.97
C GLU A 603 -32.34 -19.80 6.55
N LYS A 604 -33.07 -20.55 7.36
CA LYS A 604 -34.52 -20.82 7.12
C LYS A 604 -35.31 -19.52 7.12
N LYS A 605 -35.06 -18.60 8.06
CA LYS A 605 -35.71 -17.29 8.09
C LYS A 605 -35.39 -16.44 6.85
N LYS A 606 -34.12 -16.42 6.41
CA LYS A 606 -33.71 -15.69 5.19
C LYS A 606 -34.36 -16.25 3.92
N LYS A 607 -34.44 -17.58 3.78
CA LYS A 607 -35.14 -18.24 2.65
C LYS A 607 -36.63 -17.92 2.64
N ALA A 608 -37.29 -17.97 3.79
CA ALA A 608 -38.71 -17.62 3.91
C ALA A 608 -38.96 -16.14 3.55
N ALA A 609 -38.10 -15.23 3.99
CA ALA A 609 -38.22 -13.80 3.66
C ALA A 609 -37.97 -13.50 2.16
N LYS A 610 -37.10 -14.29 1.48
CA LYS A 610 -36.90 -14.18 0.02
C LYS A 610 -38.07 -14.75 -0.81
N GLN A 611 -38.78 -15.71 -0.29
CA GLN A 611 -39.96 -16.28 -0.96
C GLN A 611 -41.23 -15.42 -0.77
N ALA A 612 -41.23 -14.53 0.24
CA ALA A 612 -42.33 -13.60 0.53
C ALA A 612 -42.23 -12.25 -0.17
N LYS A 613 -41.10 -11.97 -0.84
CA LYS A 613 -40.86 -10.83 -1.75
C LYS A 613 -40.95 -11.29 -3.21
#